data_a2a01038ad2130c585c23f17b55c6876
#
_entry.id   a2a01038ad2130c585c23f17b55c6876
#
_cell.length_a   1.000
_cell.length_b   1.000
_cell.length_c   1.000
_cell.angle_alpha   90.00
_cell.angle_beta   90.00
_cell.angle_gamma   90.00
#
_symmetry.space_group_name_H-M   'P 1'
#
loop_
_entity.id
_entity.type
_entity.pdbx_description
1 polymer ?
#
loop_
_entity_poly.entity_id
_entity_poly.type
_entity_poly.pdbx_seq_one_letter_code
_entity_poly.pdbx_strand_id
1 'polypeptide(L)'
;MDYISCESAAKKMGVSTRRIQQMCKQKEIVGAIKDGRNWLIPDNAILSPKKPLPIGVSDFKSAITNYYYVDKTLLIRDFLNAIPMVSLFTRPRRFGKTLNMDMLRVFFEKTPEDTSVYFKDKYIWQCGDYYTKHQGQYPVIFLSFKDVKCSSWQETFQKISKLISLEFMRHDELESSSVLSSYEKEQYHRFASNSMNEVDCQIGLQLLSLLLHKHYDKECVIIIDEYDTPIQQGHLCCFYNEIVNFMRNFFSGGLKDNPHLAFGFLTGILRVAKESIFSGMNNLKTNSILDDNYSSYFGFTNEEIKEMLAYYEYEDKY
;
A
#
# COMPACT_ATOMS: atom_id res chain seq x y z
N MET A 1 -25.38 -34.51 2.08
CA MET A 1 -23.90 -34.56 2.05
C MET A 1 -23.49 -35.27 3.30
N ASP A 2 -22.72 -36.33 3.18
CA ASP A 2 -22.22 -37.04 4.34
C ASP A 2 -20.99 -36.31 4.88
N TYR A 3 -20.92 -36.19 6.21
CA TYR A 3 -19.81 -35.54 6.89
C TYR A 3 -19.01 -36.56 7.70
N ILE A 4 -17.70 -36.42 7.72
CA ILE A 4 -16.77 -37.26 8.46
C ILE A 4 -16.01 -36.45 9.52
N SER A 5 -15.46 -37.15 10.53
CA SER A 5 -14.65 -36.54 11.57
C SER A 5 -13.26 -36.14 11.04
N CYS A 6 -12.56 -35.25 11.79
CA CYS A 6 -11.16 -34.90 11.49
C CYS A 6 -10.24 -36.15 11.42
N GLU A 7 -10.48 -37.18 12.24
CA GLU A 7 -9.68 -38.40 12.24
C GLU A 7 -9.90 -39.23 10.97
N SER A 8 -11.16 -39.34 10.55
CA SER A 8 -11.51 -40.04 9.31
C SER A 8 -10.97 -39.35 8.08
N ALA A 9 -11.09 -38.01 8.06
CA ALA A 9 -10.53 -37.16 7.00
C ALA A 9 -9.00 -37.27 6.95
N ALA A 10 -8.34 -37.26 8.12
CA ALA A 10 -6.87 -37.41 8.21
C ALA A 10 -6.39 -38.72 7.59
N LYS A 11 -7.06 -39.82 7.90
CA LYS A 11 -6.74 -41.15 7.29
C LYS A 11 -6.97 -41.13 5.78
N LYS A 12 -8.09 -40.57 5.31
CA LYS A 12 -8.45 -40.50 3.89
C LYS A 12 -7.50 -39.64 3.07
N MET A 13 -7.03 -38.53 3.66
CA MET A 13 -6.16 -37.54 3.00
C MET A 13 -4.66 -37.76 3.24
N GLY A 14 -4.28 -38.77 4.06
CA GLY A 14 -2.88 -39.11 4.33
C GLY A 14 -2.12 -38.06 5.16
N VAL A 15 -2.82 -37.28 6.01
CA VAL A 15 -2.23 -36.24 6.84
C VAL A 15 -2.60 -36.43 8.32
N SER A 16 -1.96 -35.68 9.24
CA SER A 16 -2.31 -35.74 10.67
C SER A 16 -3.65 -35.07 10.99
N THR A 17 -4.34 -35.55 12.03
CA THR A 17 -5.59 -34.94 12.54
C THR A 17 -5.40 -33.47 12.90
N ARG A 18 -4.24 -33.12 13.46
CA ARG A 18 -3.86 -31.73 13.78
C ARG A 18 -3.81 -30.87 12.52
N ARG A 19 -3.26 -31.42 11.41
CA ARG A 19 -3.22 -30.75 10.12
C ARG A 19 -4.63 -30.51 9.56
N ILE A 20 -5.52 -31.50 9.61
CA ILE A 20 -6.92 -31.32 9.21
C ILE A 20 -7.62 -30.20 9.99
N GLN A 21 -7.43 -30.16 11.32
CA GLN A 21 -7.99 -29.09 12.15
C GLN A 21 -7.47 -27.70 11.76
N GLN A 22 -6.17 -27.60 11.44
CA GLN A 22 -5.55 -26.38 10.95
C GLN A 22 -6.14 -25.97 9.60
N MET A 23 -6.26 -26.90 8.66
CA MET A 23 -6.84 -26.68 7.33
C MET A 23 -8.30 -26.21 7.40
N CYS A 24 -9.08 -26.75 8.35
CA CYS A 24 -10.44 -26.28 8.61
C CYS A 24 -10.45 -24.82 9.12
N LYS A 25 -9.55 -24.47 10.05
CA LYS A 25 -9.40 -23.08 10.54
C LYS A 25 -8.98 -22.13 9.43
N GLN A 26 -8.12 -22.56 8.52
CA GLN A 26 -7.62 -21.79 7.39
C GLN A 26 -8.56 -21.79 6.18
N LYS A 27 -9.74 -22.47 6.30
CA LYS A 27 -10.72 -22.62 5.21
C LYS A 27 -10.17 -23.33 3.97
N GLU A 28 -9.14 -24.16 4.12
CA GLU A 28 -8.53 -24.93 3.03
C GLU A 28 -9.38 -26.15 2.63
N ILE A 29 -10.29 -26.58 3.49
CA ILE A 29 -11.24 -27.66 3.20
C ILE A 29 -12.60 -27.04 2.88
N VAL A 30 -12.98 -27.13 1.60
CA VAL A 30 -14.26 -26.57 1.13
C VAL A 30 -15.43 -27.34 1.78
N GLY A 31 -16.37 -26.59 2.36
CA GLY A 31 -17.56 -27.14 2.98
C GLY A 31 -17.37 -27.69 4.40
N ALA A 32 -16.18 -27.53 5.02
CA ALA A 32 -16.00 -27.88 6.42
C ALA A 32 -16.82 -26.96 7.33
N ILE A 33 -17.53 -27.54 8.28
CA ILE A 33 -18.44 -26.84 9.21
C ILE A 33 -17.92 -27.07 10.64
N LYS A 34 -17.93 -26.01 11.46
CA LYS A 34 -17.60 -26.13 12.88
C LYS A 34 -18.88 -26.42 13.67
N ASP A 35 -18.89 -27.58 14.32
CA ASP A 35 -19.99 -28.00 15.22
C ASP A 35 -19.44 -28.10 16.66
N GLY A 36 -19.75 -27.12 17.48
CA GLY A 36 -19.24 -27.00 18.84
C GLY A 36 -17.68 -26.95 18.87
N ARG A 37 -17.06 -27.99 19.48
CA ARG A 37 -15.59 -28.15 19.52
C ARG A 37 -15.02 -28.94 18.34
N ASN A 38 -15.85 -29.57 17.53
CA ASN A 38 -15.45 -30.47 16.45
C ASN A 38 -15.60 -29.80 15.08
N TRP A 39 -14.84 -30.29 14.11
CA TRP A 39 -15.02 -29.95 12.71
C TRP A 39 -15.70 -31.14 12.01
N LEU A 40 -16.71 -30.84 11.22
CA LEU A 40 -17.38 -31.75 10.30
C LEU A 40 -16.89 -31.48 8.89
N ILE A 41 -16.37 -32.49 8.21
CA ILE A 41 -15.73 -32.39 6.92
C ILE A 41 -16.58 -33.18 5.91
N PRO A 42 -16.96 -32.60 4.76
CA PRO A 42 -17.67 -33.34 3.73
C PRO A 42 -16.83 -34.58 3.32
N ASP A 43 -17.48 -35.75 3.20
CA ASP A 43 -16.77 -36.98 2.82
C ASP A 43 -16.09 -36.90 1.43
N ASN A 44 -16.66 -36.08 0.56
CA ASN A 44 -16.08 -35.75 -0.76
C ASN A 44 -15.27 -34.46 -0.76
N ALA A 45 -14.77 -34.02 0.38
CA ALA A 45 -14.02 -32.78 0.48
C ALA A 45 -12.80 -32.79 -0.45
N ILE A 46 -12.67 -31.72 -1.21
CA ILE A 46 -11.50 -31.44 -2.04
C ILE A 46 -10.63 -30.45 -1.26
N LEU A 47 -9.36 -30.75 -1.14
CA LEU A 47 -8.39 -29.81 -0.59
C LEU A 47 -8.23 -28.65 -1.57
N SER A 48 -8.42 -27.44 -1.07
CA SER A 48 -8.00 -26.28 -1.83
C SER A 48 -6.48 -26.32 -2.02
N PRO A 49 -5.95 -26.10 -3.21
CA PRO A 49 -4.52 -26.05 -3.42
C PRO A 49 -3.90 -24.98 -2.52
N LYS A 50 -2.72 -25.26 -1.97
CA LYS A 50 -1.99 -24.25 -1.17
C LYS A 50 -1.77 -23.00 -2.01
N LYS A 51 -2.12 -21.84 -1.46
CA LYS A 51 -1.89 -20.57 -2.14
C LYS A 51 -0.39 -20.34 -2.32
N PRO A 52 0.09 -19.94 -3.52
CA PRO A 52 1.49 -19.62 -3.75
C PRO A 52 1.92 -18.36 -2.99
N LEU A 53 3.22 -18.16 -2.81
CA LEU A 53 3.75 -16.91 -2.26
C LEU A 53 3.55 -15.76 -3.25
N PRO A 54 3.29 -14.52 -2.77
CA PRO A 54 3.05 -13.34 -3.62
C PRO A 54 4.35 -12.76 -4.20
N ILE A 55 5.13 -13.58 -4.90
CA ILE A 55 6.41 -13.15 -5.48
C ILE A 55 6.14 -12.20 -6.65
N GLY A 56 6.61 -10.95 -6.55
CA GLY A 56 6.41 -9.94 -7.58
C GLY A 56 5.01 -9.32 -7.61
N VAL A 57 4.14 -9.66 -6.66
CA VAL A 57 2.80 -9.09 -6.54
C VAL A 57 2.89 -7.78 -5.74
N SER A 58 2.35 -6.71 -6.30
CA SER A 58 2.29 -5.38 -5.68
C SER A 58 0.86 -4.89 -5.40
N ASP A 59 -0.14 -5.57 -5.96
CA ASP A 59 -1.55 -5.30 -5.74
C ASP A 59 -2.04 -6.05 -4.49
N PHE A 60 -2.50 -5.31 -3.49
CA PHE A 60 -2.93 -5.85 -2.20
C PHE A 60 -4.16 -6.76 -2.32
N LYS A 61 -5.16 -6.34 -3.12
CA LYS A 61 -6.39 -7.13 -3.31
C LYS A 61 -6.07 -8.49 -3.91
N SER A 62 -5.19 -8.52 -4.91
CA SER A 62 -4.71 -9.76 -5.52
C SER A 62 -3.90 -10.60 -4.52
N ALA A 63 -2.99 -9.98 -3.75
CA ALA A 63 -2.15 -10.67 -2.78
C ALA A 63 -2.96 -11.43 -1.73
N ILE A 64 -3.99 -10.83 -1.16
CA ILE A 64 -4.82 -11.47 -0.13
C ILE A 64 -5.80 -12.49 -0.69
N THR A 65 -6.25 -12.29 -1.94
CA THR A 65 -7.24 -13.17 -2.56
C THR A 65 -6.60 -14.45 -3.08
N ASN A 66 -5.48 -14.31 -3.79
CA ASN A 66 -4.91 -15.39 -4.61
C ASN A 66 -3.64 -16.02 -4.01
N TYR A 67 -3.01 -15.39 -3.03
CA TYR A 67 -1.69 -15.77 -2.52
C TYR A 67 -1.70 -16.02 -1.01
N TYR A 68 -0.65 -16.67 -0.52
CA TYR A 68 -0.36 -16.74 0.91
C TYR A 68 0.14 -15.38 1.39
N TYR A 69 -0.74 -14.62 2.01
CA TYR A 69 -0.45 -13.28 2.50
C TYR A 69 -0.14 -13.30 4.00
N VAL A 70 1.03 -12.80 4.37
CA VAL A 70 1.38 -12.54 5.77
C VAL A 70 0.79 -11.20 6.17
N ASP A 71 -0.08 -11.21 7.18
CA ASP A 71 -0.85 -10.03 7.58
C ASP A 71 0.03 -8.93 8.19
N LYS A 72 0.16 -7.82 7.47
CA LYS A 72 0.90 -6.62 7.87
C LYS A 72 -0.03 -5.44 8.22
N THR A 73 -1.33 -5.68 8.35
CA THR A 73 -2.33 -4.60 8.52
C THR A 73 -2.20 -3.84 9.85
N LEU A 74 -1.50 -4.39 10.86
CA LEU A 74 -1.16 -3.66 12.07
C LEU A 74 -0.25 -2.44 11.84
N LEU A 75 0.40 -2.33 10.68
CA LEU A 75 1.07 -1.10 10.23
C LEU A 75 0.12 0.10 10.30
N ILE A 76 -1.14 -0.09 9.93
CA ILE A 76 -2.18 0.95 9.96
C ILE A 76 -2.45 1.39 11.40
N ARG A 77 -2.58 0.43 12.33
CA ARG A 77 -2.78 0.70 13.75
C ARG A 77 -1.65 1.55 14.33
N ASP A 78 -0.43 1.11 14.13
CA ASP A 78 0.75 1.76 14.73
C ASP A 78 1.00 3.13 14.10
N PHE A 79 0.66 3.29 12.82
CA PHE A 79 0.67 4.59 12.16
C PHE A 79 -0.38 5.53 12.77
N LEU A 80 -1.64 5.08 12.91
CA LEU A 80 -2.73 5.89 13.48
C LEU A 80 -2.51 6.23 14.96
N ASN A 81 -1.76 5.41 15.70
CA ASN A 81 -1.35 5.72 17.07
C ASN A 81 -0.28 6.82 17.13
N ALA A 82 0.64 6.83 16.19
CA ALA A 82 1.76 7.78 16.17
C ALA A 82 1.39 9.13 15.53
N ILE A 83 0.39 9.15 14.64
CA ILE A 83 -0.13 10.30 13.87
C ILE A 83 0.99 11.22 13.34
N PRO A 84 2.01 10.71 12.67
CA PRO A 84 2.97 11.58 12.01
C PRO A 84 2.35 12.19 10.75
N MET A 85 2.59 13.50 10.52
CA MET A 85 2.07 14.14 9.30
C MET A 85 2.63 13.48 8.04
N VAL A 86 3.93 13.19 8.01
CA VAL A 86 4.60 12.53 6.89
C VAL A 86 5.55 11.46 7.41
N SER A 87 5.42 10.25 6.91
CA SER A 87 6.31 9.11 7.22
C SER A 87 7.10 8.67 6.01
N LEU A 88 8.42 8.61 6.17
CA LEU A 88 9.33 8.03 5.19
C LEU A 88 9.81 6.67 5.69
N PHE A 89 9.54 5.62 4.91
CA PHE A 89 10.02 4.26 5.16
C PHE A 89 11.16 3.90 4.19
N THR A 90 12.37 3.76 4.72
CA THR A 90 13.51 3.31 3.92
C THR A 90 13.82 1.85 4.22
N ARG A 91 13.66 0.98 3.21
CA ARG A 91 13.86 -0.47 3.32
C ARG A 91 14.53 -0.99 2.05
N PRO A 92 15.33 -2.07 2.12
CA PRO A 92 15.91 -2.70 0.94
C PRO A 92 14.85 -3.13 -0.09
N ARG A 93 15.29 -3.48 -1.29
CA ARG A 93 14.43 -4.10 -2.30
C ARG A 93 13.86 -5.43 -1.79
N ARG A 94 12.64 -5.79 -2.22
CA ARG A 94 11.93 -7.04 -1.87
C ARG A 94 11.47 -7.15 -0.42
N PHE A 95 11.43 -6.03 0.33
CA PHE A 95 10.91 -5.97 1.70
C PHE A 95 9.41 -5.61 1.78
N GLY A 96 8.66 -5.78 0.69
CA GLY A 96 7.20 -5.57 0.69
C GLY A 96 6.74 -4.10 0.71
N LYS A 97 7.63 -3.13 0.43
CA LYS A 97 7.28 -1.69 0.46
C LYS A 97 6.04 -1.36 -0.37
N THR A 98 6.10 -1.68 -1.68
CA THR A 98 5.01 -1.38 -2.62
C THR A 98 3.70 -2.04 -2.22
N LEU A 99 3.74 -3.31 -1.76
CA LEU A 99 2.56 -4.02 -1.29
C LEU A 99 1.93 -3.36 -0.06
N ASN A 100 2.76 -2.91 0.89
CA ASN A 100 2.28 -2.17 2.07
C ASN A 100 1.72 -0.80 1.69
N MET A 101 2.31 -0.09 0.71
CA MET A 101 1.75 1.19 0.24
C MET A 101 0.40 0.98 -0.46
N ASP A 102 0.26 -0.08 -1.25
CA ASP A 102 -1.01 -0.40 -1.86
C ASP A 102 -2.06 -0.87 -0.83
N MET A 103 -1.64 -1.59 0.22
CA MET A 103 -2.50 -1.91 1.38
C MET A 103 -3.02 -0.64 2.05
N LEU A 104 -2.16 0.35 2.29
CA LEU A 104 -2.57 1.64 2.87
C LEU A 104 -3.54 2.37 1.96
N ARG A 105 -3.26 2.39 0.63
CA ARG A 105 -4.17 2.95 -0.36
C ARG A 105 -5.54 2.30 -0.28
N VAL A 106 -5.61 0.98 -0.40
CA VAL A 106 -6.89 0.21 -0.36
C VAL A 106 -7.64 0.41 0.95
N PHE A 107 -6.91 0.61 2.07
CA PHE A 107 -7.54 0.86 3.37
C PHE A 107 -8.14 2.26 3.47
N PHE A 108 -7.38 3.30 3.12
CA PHE A 108 -7.83 4.67 3.33
C PHE A 108 -8.74 5.19 2.23
N GLU A 109 -8.57 4.72 1.00
CA GLU A 109 -9.19 5.29 -0.19
C GLU A 109 -10.71 5.15 -0.20
N LYS A 110 -11.38 6.31 -0.34
CA LYS A 110 -12.82 6.38 -0.57
C LYS A 110 -13.11 6.04 -2.01
N THR A 111 -13.79 4.92 -2.23
CA THR A 111 -14.17 4.41 -3.55
C THR A 111 -15.63 3.95 -3.53
N PRO A 112 -16.29 3.79 -4.69
CA PRO A 112 -17.62 3.18 -4.77
C PRO A 112 -17.65 1.71 -4.32
N GLU A 113 -16.50 1.00 -4.41
CA GLU A 113 -16.35 -0.39 -3.96
C GLU A 113 -16.22 -0.46 -2.43
N ASP A 114 -16.92 -1.40 -1.79
CA ASP A 114 -16.70 -1.71 -0.38
C ASP A 114 -15.38 -2.48 -0.20
N THR A 115 -14.30 -1.74 0.01
CA THR A 115 -12.97 -2.33 0.24
C THR A 115 -12.80 -2.90 1.66
N SER A 116 -13.74 -2.70 2.58
CA SER A 116 -13.70 -3.27 3.93
C SER A 116 -13.64 -4.80 3.92
N VAL A 117 -14.19 -5.43 2.90
CA VAL A 117 -14.21 -6.90 2.72
C VAL A 117 -12.80 -7.50 2.73
N TYR A 118 -11.79 -6.73 2.34
CA TYR A 118 -10.39 -7.15 2.30
C TYR A 118 -9.70 -7.09 3.67
N PHE A 119 -10.33 -6.45 4.67
CA PHE A 119 -9.75 -6.23 6.01
C PHE A 119 -10.50 -6.91 7.15
N LYS A 120 -11.75 -7.35 6.93
CA LYS A 120 -12.63 -7.92 7.98
C LYS A 120 -12.04 -9.15 8.69
N ASP A 121 -11.19 -9.91 8.03
CA ASP A 121 -10.51 -11.09 8.58
C ASP A 121 -9.04 -10.80 8.99
N LYS A 122 -8.59 -9.55 8.92
CA LYS A 122 -7.22 -9.12 9.22
C LYS A 122 -7.09 -8.56 10.65
N TYR A 123 -5.86 -8.51 11.15
CA TYR A 123 -5.56 -8.03 12.50
C TYR A 123 -6.04 -6.60 12.76
N ILE A 124 -6.00 -5.71 11.77
CA ILE A 124 -6.47 -4.33 11.93
C ILE A 124 -7.96 -4.27 12.32
N TRP A 125 -8.78 -5.19 11.80
CA TRP A 125 -10.20 -5.21 12.11
C TRP A 125 -10.49 -5.61 13.55
N GLN A 126 -9.61 -6.41 14.15
CA GLN A 126 -9.69 -6.85 15.54
C GLN A 126 -9.25 -5.75 16.53
N CYS A 127 -8.63 -4.67 16.03
CA CYS A 127 -8.20 -3.56 16.88
C CYS A 127 -9.33 -2.62 17.31
N GLY A 128 -10.53 -2.75 16.73
CA GLY A 128 -11.74 -2.00 17.13
C GLY A 128 -12.00 -0.73 16.30
N ASP A 129 -13.12 -0.09 16.61
CA ASP A 129 -13.74 0.98 15.80
C ASP A 129 -12.89 2.24 15.69
N TYR A 130 -12.01 2.49 16.66
CA TYR A 130 -11.10 3.63 16.59
C TYR A 130 -10.24 3.63 15.32
N TYR A 131 -9.85 2.45 14.84
CA TYR A 131 -9.06 2.28 13.62
C TYR A 131 -9.93 2.04 12.39
N THR A 132 -10.96 1.20 12.51
CA THR A 132 -11.78 0.81 11.35
C THR A 132 -12.62 1.96 10.80
N LYS A 133 -12.94 2.98 11.62
CA LYS A 133 -13.61 4.22 11.16
C LYS A 133 -12.84 5.00 10.10
N HIS A 134 -11.53 4.77 9.95
CA HIS A 134 -10.70 5.41 8.93
C HIS A 134 -10.76 4.70 7.56
N GLN A 135 -11.30 3.47 7.53
CA GLN A 135 -11.37 2.67 6.31
C GLN A 135 -12.33 3.30 5.29
N GLY A 136 -11.82 3.53 4.06
CA GLY A 136 -12.62 4.09 2.97
C GLY A 136 -13.06 5.55 3.16
N GLN A 137 -12.34 6.35 3.96
CA GLN A 137 -12.78 7.69 4.35
C GLN A 137 -12.03 8.84 3.69
N TYR A 138 -10.94 8.57 2.99
CA TYR A 138 -10.05 9.64 2.50
C TYR A 138 -9.92 9.61 0.97
N PRO A 139 -9.87 10.76 0.30
CA PRO A 139 -9.29 10.80 -1.05
C PRO A 139 -7.80 10.45 -0.95
N VAL A 140 -7.31 9.60 -1.84
CA VAL A 140 -5.91 9.13 -1.84
C VAL A 140 -5.23 9.49 -3.13
N ILE A 141 -4.10 10.18 -3.04
CA ILE A 141 -3.18 10.41 -4.16
C ILE A 141 -2.07 9.36 -4.09
N PHE A 142 -1.90 8.57 -5.15
CA PHE A 142 -0.94 7.48 -5.20
C PHE A 142 0.01 7.61 -6.39
N LEU A 143 1.29 7.85 -6.14
CA LEU A 143 2.32 7.93 -7.17
C LEU A 143 3.42 6.90 -6.93
N SER A 144 3.82 6.17 -7.97
CA SER A 144 4.98 5.29 -7.92
C SER A 144 6.01 5.69 -8.98
N PHE A 145 7.22 6.00 -8.53
CA PHE A 145 8.33 6.37 -9.40
C PHE A 145 9.20 5.19 -9.84
N LYS A 146 8.77 3.94 -9.58
CA LYS A 146 9.54 2.70 -9.84
C LYS A 146 10.10 2.59 -11.25
N ASP A 147 9.37 3.11 -12.23
CA ASP A 147 9.71 3.03 -13.66
C ASP A 147 10.32 4.32 -14.22
N VAL A 148 10.57 5.32 -13.38
CA VAL A 148 11.21 6.58 -13.79
C VAL A 148 12.73 6.39 -13.80
N LYS A 149 13.21 5.68 -14.82
CA LYS A 149 14.62 5.33 -15.04
C LYS A 149 15.02 5.77 -16.45
N CYS A 150 15.30 7.05 -16.60
CA CYS A 150 15.64 7.66 -17.88
C CYS A 150 17.10 8.11 -17.93
N SER A 151 17.63 8.33 -19.13
CA SER A 151 19.01 8.71 -19.34
C SER A 151 19.22 10.23 -19.39
N SER A 152 18.15 11.02 -19.43
CA SER A 152 18.19 12.48 -19.46
C SER A 152 17.12 13.10 -18.56
N TRP A 153 17.33 14.36 -18.15
CA TRP A 153 16.32 15.14 -17.43
C TRP A 153 15.03 15.29 -18.23
N GLN A 154 15.14 15.57 -19.51
CA GLN A 154 13.97 15.77 -20.36
C GLN A 154 13.05 14.55 -20.41
N GLU A 155 13.60 13.35 -20.62
CA GLU A 155 12.84 12.11 -20.58
C GLU A 155 12.26 11.82 -19.19
N THR A 156 13.03 12.09 -18.13
CA THR A 156 12.60 11.94 -16.75
C THR A 156 11.42 12.84 -16.45
N PHE A 157 11.49 14.10 -16.83
CA PHE A 157 10.41 15.06 -16.66
C PHE A 157 9.16 14.64 -17.44
N GLN A 158 9.29 14.22 -18.69
CA GLN A 158 8.17 13.72 -19.49
C GLN A 158 7.48 12.52 -18.83
N LYS A 159 8.22 11.60 -18.22
CA LYS A 159 7.64 10.49 -17.47
C LYS A 159 6.95 10.96 -16.18
N ILE A 160 7.56 11.84 -15.41
CA ILE A 160 6.97 12.39 -14.19
C ILE A 160 5.68 13.14 -14.52
N SER A 161 5.69 14.02 -15.54
CA SER A 161 4.49 14.76 -15.95
C SER A 161 3.37 13.81 -16.36
N LYS A 162 3.71 12.72 -17.08
CA LYS A 162 2.73 11.70 -17.45
C LYS A 162 2.15 10.95 -16.24
N LEU A 163 2.99 10.62 -15.23
CA LEU A 163 2.51 10.00 -13.99
C LEU A 163 1.54 10.92 -13.24
N ILE A 164 1.86 12.21 -13.14
CA ILE A 164 0.98 13.22 -12.53
C ILE A 164 -0.34 13.30 -13.31
N SER A 165 -0.28 13.37 -14.65
CA SER A 165 -1.46 13.39 -15.51
C SER A 165 -2.36 12.17 -15.30
N LEU A 166 -1.78 10.96 -15.23
CA LEU A 166 -2.53 9.73 -14.99
C LEU A 166 -3.19 9.72 -13.61
N GLU A 167 -2.53 10.33 -12.60
CA GLU A 167 -3.13 10.45 -11.27
C GLU A 167 -4.28 11.45 -11.24
N PHE A 168 -4.20 12.57 -11.97
CA PHE A 168 -5.34 13.45 -12.17
C PHE A 168 -6.49 12.73 -12.88
N MET A 169 -6.21 11.99 -13.97
CA MET A 169 -7.22 11.20 -14.70
C MET A 169 -7.86 10.11 -13.84
N ARG A 170 -7.15 9.56 -12.84
CA ARG A 170 -7.70 8.58 -11.91
C ARG A 170 -8.80 9.16 -11.02
N HIS A 171 -8.80 10.47 -10.85
CA HIS A 171 -9.81 11.24 -10.12
C HIS A 171 -10.77 11.96 -11.07
N ASP A 172 -11.37 11.20 -12.00
CA ASP A 172 -12.29 11.74 -13.02
C ASP A 172 -13.60 12.29 -12.43
N GLU A 173 -13.93 11.93 -11.19
CA GLU A 173 -15.03 12.51 -10.44
C GLU A 173 -14.92 14.04 -10.27
N LEU A 174 -13.71 14.60 -10.33
CA LEU A 174 -13.48 16.04 -10.24
C LEU A 174 -14.05 16.81 -11.44
N GLU A 175 -14.14 16.19 -12.63
CA GLU A 175 -14.70 16.77 -13.84
C GLU A 175 -16.16 17.19 -13.63
N SER A 176 -16.95 16.31 -12.99
CA SER A 176 -18.38 16.54 -12.72
C SER A 176 -18.66 17.20 -11.37
N SER A 177 -17.61 17.58 -10.62
CA SER A 177 -17.77 18.18 -9.29
C SER A 177 -18.58 19.47 -9.31
N SER A 178 -19.61 19.56 -8.47
CA SER A 178 -20.46 20.76 -8.34
C SER A 178 -19.85 21.84 -7.44
N VAL A 179 -18.82 21.50 -6.65
CA VAL A 179 -18.20 22.42 -5.69
C VAL A 179 -16.95 23.11 -6.25
N LEU A 180 -16.40 22.60 -7.35
CA LEU A 180 -15.27 23.22 -8.02
C LEU A 180 -15.72 24.37 -8.94
N SER A 181 -15.01 25.48 -8.89
CA SER A 181 -15.19 26.61 -9.80
C SER A 181 -14.77 26.24 -11.24
N SER A 182 -15.20 27.04 -12.22
CA SER A 182 -14.79 26.86 -13.62
C SER A 182 -13.28 26.93 -13.80
N TYR A 183 -12.61 27.82 -13.07
CA TYR A 183 -11.14 27.92 -13.08
C TYR A 183 -10.45 26.66 -12.54
N GLU A 184 -10.95 26.10 -11.44
CA GLU A 184 -10.39 24.87 -10.86
C GLU A 184 -10.58 23.66 -11.79
N LYS A 185 -11.71 23.58 -12.47
CA LYS A 185 -11.93 22.55 -13.51
C LYS A 185 -10.99 22.73 -14.70
N GLU A 186 -10.74 23.97 -15.12
CA GLU A 186 -9.74 24.24 -16.17
C GLU A 186 -8.34 23.80 -15.75
N GLN A 187 -7.95 24.07 -14.49
CA GLN A 187 -6.68 23.56 -13.97
C GLN A 187 -6.64 22.03 -13.95
N TYR A 188 -7.71 21.36 -13.49
CA TYR A 188 -7.82 19.90 -13.55
C TYR A 188 -7.62 19.38 -14.97
N HIS A 189 -8.33 19.92 -15.96
CA HIS A 189 -8.21 19.51 -17.37
C HIS A 189 -6.80 19.70 -17.93
N ARG A 190 -6.13 20.81 -17.56
CA ARG A 190 -4.76 21.07 -18.00
C ARG A 190 -3.79 19.98 -17.49
N PHE A 191 -3.95 19.52 -16.25
CA PHE A 191 -3.16 18.43 -15.70
C PHE A 191 -3.57 17.06 -16.29
N ALA A 192 -4.84 16.76 -16.34
CA ALA A 192 -5.35 15.51 -16.91
C ALA A 192 -4.95 15.32 -18.39
N SER A 193 -4.92 16.38 -19.18
CA SER A 193 -4.48 16.37 -20.59
C SER A 193 -2.96 16.37 -20.79
N ASN A 194 -2.17 16.36 -19.71
CA ASN A 194 -0.70 16.46 -19.75
C ASN A 194 -0.18 17.73 -20.45
N SER A 195 -0.90 18.85 -20.30
CA SER A 195 -0.57 20.16 -20.91
C SER A 195 0.12 21.11 -19.94
N MET A 196 0.79 20.56 -18.91
CA MET A 196 1.50 21.31 -17.88
C MET A 196 2.99 21.44 -18.22
N ASN A 197 3.59 22.55 -17.81
CA ASN A 197 5.04 22.76 -17.86
C ASN A 197 5.71 22.26 -16.56
N GLU A 198 7.04 22.41 -16.46
CA GLU A 198 7.81 21.94 -15.31
C GLU A 198 7.40 22.63 -14.00
N VAL A 199 7.14 23.95 -14.04
CA VAL A 199 6.74 24.72 -12.87
C VAL A 199 5.33 24.28 -12.40
N ASP A 200 4.43 24.05 -13.35
CA ASP A 200 3.10 23.52 -13.04
C ASP A 200 3.19 22.17 -12.34
N CYS A 201 4.02 21.25 -12.86
CA CYS A 201 4.20 19.94 -12.26
C CYS A 201 4.68 19.98 -10.81
N GLN A 202 5.51 20.97 -10.44
CA GLN A 202 6.01 21.13 -9.07
C GLN A 202 4.90 21.37 -8.04
N ILE A 203 3.78 21.97 -8.46
CA ILE A 203 2.61 22.21 -7.61
C ILE A 203 1.51 21.15 -7.77
N GLY A 204 1.74 20.12 -8.59
CA GLY A 204 0.72 19.13 -8.95
C GLY A 204 0.10 18.40 -7.75
N LEU A 205 0.91 17.99 -6.76
CA LEU A 205 0.40 17.36 -5.53
C LEU A 205 -0.47 18.33 -4.72
N GLN A 206 -0.03 19.59 -4.58
CA GLN A 206 -0.77 20.60 -3.84
C GLN A 206 -2.11 20.90 -4.51
N LEU A 207 -2.11 21.07 -5.83
CA LEU A 207 -3.33 21.34 -6.60
C LEU A 207 -4.30 20.16 -6.50
N LEU A 208 -3.85 18.92 -6.74
CA LEU A 208 -4.74 17.78 -6.69
C LEU A 208 -5.33 17.58 -5.29
N SER A 209 -4.52 17.74 -4.23
CA SER A 209 -5.01 17.63 -2.86
C SER A 209 -6.03 18.72 -2.52
N LEU A 210 -5.87 19.96 -3.02
CA LEU A 210 -6.85 21.02 -2.88
C LEU A 210 -8.18 20.67 -3.56
N LEU A 211 -8.13 20.20 -4.81
CA LEU A 211 -9.33 19.86 -5.58
C LEU A 211 -10.11 18.72 -4.93
N LEU A 212 -9.39 17.67 -4.51
CA LEU A 212 -9.96 16.51 -3.82
C LEU A 212 -10.54 16.89 -2.45
N HIS A 213 -9.81 17.69 -1.66
CA HIS A 213 -10.29 18.16 -0.36
C HIS A 213 -11.61 18.94 -0.52
N LYS A 214 -11.69 19.83 -1.50
CA LYS A 214 -12.94 20.54 -1.79
C LYS A 214 -14.07 19.63 -2.24
N HIS A 215 -13.77 18.65 -3.08
CA HIS A 215 -14.78 17.73 -3.61
C HIS A 215 -15.37 16.82 -2.54
N TYR A 216 -14.51 16.27 -1.67
CA TYR A 216 -14.90 15.28 -0.66
C TYR A 216 -15.18 15.87 0.74
N ASP A 217 -14.89 17.15 0.95
CA ASP A 217 -14.87 17.82 2.27
C ASP A 217 -14.00 17.04 3.28
N LYS A 218 -12.85 16.55 2.78
CA LYS A 218 -11.93 15.69 3.56
C LYS A 218 -10.50 15.82 3.05
N GLU A 219 -9.55 15.99 3.99
CA GLU A 219 -8.12 16.04 3.66
C GLU A 219 -7.67 14.75 3.00
N CYS A 220 -6.63 14.87 2.15
CA CYS A 220 -6.10 13.77 1.34
C CYS A 220 -5.04 12.96 2.09
N VAL A 221 -4.94 11.69 1.75
CA VAL A 221 -3.77 10.87 2.02
C VAL A 221 -2.89 10.86 0.77
N ILE A 222 -1.61 11.20 0.91
CA ILE A 222 -0.64 11.18 -0.20
C ILE A 222 0.35 10.03 0.02
N ILE A 223 0.41 9.11 -0.95
CA ILE A 223 1.29 7.94 -0.92
C ILE A 223 2.25 8.00 -2.11
N ILE A 224 3.55 7.98 -1.83
CA ILE A 224 4.60 8.05 -2.85
C ILE A 224 5.54 6.86 -2.69
N ASP A 225 5.51 5.96 -3.66
CA ASP A 225 6.36 4.77 -3.67
C ASP A 225 7.62 4.99 -4.52
N GLU A 226 8.76 4.48 -4.04
CA GLU A 226 10.08 4.57 -4.69
C GLU A 226 10.49 6.00 -5.08
N TYR A 227 10.30 6.96 -4.15
CA TYR A 227 10.59 8.38 -4.38
C TYR A 227 12.04 8.65 -4.83
N ASP A 228 12.97 7.79 -4.44
CA ASP A 228 14.42 7.92 -4.68
C ASP A 228 14.88 7.35 -6.02
N THR A 229 14.05 6.60 -6.74
CA THR A 229 14.40 5.99 -8.03
C THR A 229 14.83 7.02 -9.07
N PRO A 230 14.07 8.11 -9.36
CA PRO A 230 14.51 9.13 -10.32
C PRO A 230 15.75 9.90 -9.86
N ILE A 231 15.96 10.02 -8.56
CA ILE A 231 17.13 10.73 -7.99
C ILE A 231 18.39 9.89 -8.16
N GLN A 232 18.31 8.58 -7.89
CA GLN A 232 19.40 7.64 -8.15
C GLN A 232 19.78 7.67 -9.63
N GLN A 233 18.79 7.71 -10.52
CA GLN A 233 19.02 7.79 -11.96
C GLN A 233 19.66 9.12 -12.36
N GLY A 234 19.23 10.24 -11.79
CA GLY A 234 19.85 11.55 -12.00
C GLY A 234 21.31 11.59 -11.61
N HIS A 235 21.67 10.91 -10.52
CA HIS A 235 23.09 10.77 -10.11
C HIS A 235 23.90 9.95 -11.12
N LEU A 236 23.35 8.84 -11.62
CA LEU A 236 24.01 7.97 -12.58
C LEU A 236 24.17 8.61 -13.97
N CYS A 237 23.22 9.46 -14.39
CA CYS A 237 23.13 10.02 -15.73
C CYS A 237 23.39 11.53 -15.78
N CYS A 238 24.01 12.11 -14.74
CA CYS A 238 24.49 13.49 -14.69
C CYS A 238 23.41 14.60 -14.78
N PHE A 239 22.17 14.33 -14.32
CA PHE A 239 21.13 15.35 -14.16
C PHE A 239 20.61 15.43 -12.69
N TYR A 240 21.52 15.18 -11.74
CA TYR A 240 21.19 15.15 -10.31
C TYR A 240 20.61 16.47 -9.78
N ASN A 241 21.17 17.60 -10.22
CA ASN A 241 20.73 18.91 -9.74
C ASN A 241 19.31 19.24 -10.20
N GLU A 242 18.96 18.92 -11.43
CA GLU A 242 17.64 19.15 -12.02
C GLU A 242 16.59 18.33 -11.27
N ILE A 243 16.82 17.02 -11.10
CA ILE A 243 15.86 16.15 -10.43
C ILE A 243 15.71 16.50 -8.95
N VAL A 244 16.78 16.85 -8.25
CA VAL A 244 16.73 17.24 -6.83
C VAL A 244 15.95 18.55 -6.65
N ASN A 245 16.16 19.55 -7.51
CA ASN A 245 15.44 20.81 -7.46
C ASN A 245 13.95 20.61 -7.75
N PHE A 246 13.63 19.80 -8.75
CA PHE A 246 12.23 19.43 -9.06
C PHE A 246 11.56 18.73 -7.88
N MET A 247 12.15 17.65 -7.38
CA MET A 247 11.56 16.82 -6.31
C MET A 247 11.43 17.59 -4.99
N ARG A 248 12.37 18.51 -4.69
CA ARG A 248 12.28 19.39 -3.52
C ARG A 248 11.01 20.24 -3.57
N ASN A 249 10.76 20.90 -4.68
CA ASN A 249 9.59 21.77 -4.85
C ASN A 249 8.30 20.94 -4.87
N PHE A 250 8.30 19.82 -5.57
CA PHE A 250 7.17 18.91 -5.70
C PHE A 250 6.73 18.35 -4.33
N PHE A 251 7.68 17.89 -3.51
CA PHE A 251 7.36 17.38 -2.17
C PHE A 251 7.05 18.51 -1.18
N SER A 252 7.74 19.64 -1.29
CA SER A 252 7.44 20.78 -0.43
C SER A 252 6.00 21.25 -0.64
N GLY A 253 5.55 21.42 -1.87
CA GLY A 253 4.17 21.83 -2.16
C GLY A 253 3.10 20.85 -1.67
N GLY A 254 3.36 19.54 -1.83
CA GLY A 254 2.38 18.51 -1.47
C GLY A 254 2.38 18.09 0.01
N LEU A 255 3.54 18.16 0.68
CA LEU A 255 3.72 17.51 1.98
C LEU A 255 4.08 18.48 3.12
N LYS A 256 4.61 19.68 2.80
CA LYS A 256 4.95 20.68 3.80
C LYS A 256 3.86 21.74 3.90
N ASP A 257 3.39 22.00 5.11
CA ASP A 257 2.41 23.06 5.39
C ASP A 257 1.19 23.04 4.44
N ASN A 258 0.84 21.86 3.91
CA ASN A 258 -0.31 21.68 3.03
C ASN A 258 -1.58 21.47 3.86
N PRO A 259 -2.53 22.43 3.88
CA PRO A 259 -3.76 22.34 4.69
C PRO A 259 -4.75 21.28 4.16
N HIS A 260 -4.45 20.66 3.02
CA HIS A 260 -5.26 19.63 2.40
C HIS A 260 -4.71 18.21 2.64
N LEU A 261 -3.61 18.08 3.42
CA LEU A 261 -2.95 16.83 3.73
C LEU A 261 -3.41 16.29 5.08
N ALA A 262 -4.02 15.10 5.09
CA ALA A 262 -4.27 14.32 6.30
C ALA A 262 -3.00 13.58 6.73
N PHE A 263 -2.43 12.76 5.83
CA PHE A 263 -1.23 11.97 6.06
C PHE A 263 -0.40 11.83 4.79
N GLY A 264 0.93 11.75 4.95
CA GLY A 264 1.87 11.46 3.88
C GLY A 264 2.66 10.20 4.13
N PHE A 265 2.78 9.33 3.12
CA PHE A 265 3.62 8.13 3.14
C PHE A 265 4.60 8.14 1.97
N LEU A 266 5.88 7.99 2.26
CA LEU A 266 6.91 7.85 1.24
C LEU A 266 7.68 6.55 1.47
N THR A 267 8.06 5.88 0.37
CA THR A 267 9.00 4.76 0.44
C THR A 267 10.17 4.93 -0.50
N GLY A 268 11.32 4.41 -0.08
CA GLY A 268 12.54 4.36 -0.86
C GLY A 268 13.50 3.30 -0.36
N ILE A 269 14.64 3.17 -1.03
CA ILE A 269 15.75 2.31 -0.61
C ILE A 269 16.72 3.12 0.24
N LEU A 270 17.01 4.34 -0.21
CA LEU A 270 17.97 5.24 0.40
C LEU A 270 17.28 6.38 1.12
N ARG A 271 17.86 6.79 2.23
CA ARG A 271 17.62 8.12 2.76
C ARG A 271 18.49 9.08 1.95
N VAL A 272 17.91 9.70 0.93
CA VAL A 272 18.60 10.83 0.25
C VAL A 272 18.84 11.90 1.31
N ALA A 273 20.04 12.50 1.31
CA ALA A 273 20.45 13.43 2.35
C ALA A 273 19.35 14.46 2.62
N LYS A 274 18.97 14.59 3.90
CA LYS A 274 17.85 15.45 4.35
C LYS A 274 18.00 16.89 3.85
N GLU A 275 19.23 17.30 3.64
CA GLU A 275 19.62 18.64 3.19
C GLU A 275 19.36 18.90 1.69
N SER A 276 19.12 17.87 0.89
CA SER A 276 18.94 18.07 -0.57
C SER A 276 17.47 18.14 -0.99
N ILE A 277 16.62 17.21 -0.54
CA ILE A 277 15.21 17.10 -1.01
C ILE A 277 14.21 17.47 0.08
N PHE A 278 14.49 17.04 1.30
CA PHE A 278 13.61 17.29 2.45
C PHE A 278 14.08 18.47 3.32
N SER A 279 14.94 19.34 2.76
CA SER A 279 15.38 20.54 3.48
C SER A 279 14.17 21.43 3.77
N GLY A 280 14.00 21.77 5.06
CA GLY A 280 12.87 22.57 5.50
C GLY A 280 11.57 21.78 5.79
N MET A 281 11.50 20.46 5.54
CA MET A 281 10.41 19.62 6.02
C MET A 281 10.66 19.18 7.46
N ASN A 282 10.06 19.91 8.41
CA ASN A 282 10.13 19.60 9.85
C ASN A 282 9.12 18.53 10.29
N ASN A 283 8.13 18.26 9.45
CA ASN A 283 7.03 17.33 9.69
C ASN A 283 7.31 15.90 9.18
N LEU A 284 8.51 15.61 8.65
CA LEU A 284 8.91 14.30 8.13
C LEU A 284 9.51 13.42 9.23
N LYS A 285 8.86 12.29 9.53
CA LYS A 285 9.39 11.24 10.39
C LYS A 285 10.02 10.14 9.52
N THR A 286 11.33 9.98 9.61
CA THR A 286 12.05 8.89 8.93
C THR A 286 12.02 7.63 9.78
N ASN A 287 11.70 6.49 9.16
CA ASN A 287 11.72 5.16 9.75
C ASN A 287 12.63 4.28 8.90
N SER A 288 13.88 4.15 9.32
CA SER A 288 14.91 3.36 8.62
C SER A 288 14.89 1.89 9.05
N ILE A 289 15.68 1.06 8.40
CA ILE A 289 15.85 -0.35 8.80
C ILE A 289 16.52 -0.49 10.16
N LEU A 290 17.18 0.56 10.66
CA LEU A 290 17.84 0.57 11.96
C LEU A 290 16.90 0.95 13.11
N ASP A 291 15.68 1.39 12.77
CA ASP A 291 14.68 1.77 13.76
C ASP A 291 13.78 0.58 14.09
N ASP A 292 13.53 0.32 15.36
CA ASP A 292 12.65 -0.76 15.80
C ASP A 292 11.20 -0.53 15.41
N ASN A 293 10.80 0.76 15.32
CA ASN A 293 9.47 1.13 14.88
C ASN A 293 9.19 0.62 13.46
N TYR A 294 8.08 -0.05 13.27
CA TYR A 294 7.62 -0.60 11.99
C TYR A 294 8.54 -1.69 11.38
N SER A 295 9.55 -2.19 12.11
CA SER A 295 10.49 -3.20 11.60
C SER A 295 9.79 -4.50 11.18
N SER A 296 8.78 -4.94 11.95
CA SER A 296 8.02 -6.16 11.70
C SER A 296 7.09 -6.11 10.48
N TYR A 297 6.81 -4.92 9.93
CA TYR A 297 5.90 -4.80 8.79
C TYR A 297 6.59 -4.91 7.43
N PHE A 298 7.92 -4.79 7.41
CA PHE A 298 8.71 -4.89 6.19
C PHE A 298 9.61 -6.14 6.25
N GLY A 299 9.45 -7.04 5.28
CA GLY A 299 10.06 -8.37 5.32
C GLY A 299 9.24 -9.34 6.17
N PHE A 300 9.90 -10.37 6.73
CA PHE A 300 9.27 -11.38 7.56
C PHE A 300 10.00 -11.49 8.91
N THR A 301 9.24 -11.71 9.97
CA THR A 301 9.78 -12.09 11.28
C THR A 301 10.07 -13.59 11.32
N ASN A 302 10.82 -14.04 12.33
CA ASN A 302 11.12 -15.47 12.52
C ASN A 302 9.84 -16.28 12.76
N GLU A 303 8.87 -15.71 13.47
CA GLU A 303 7.58 -16.34 13.77
C GLU A 303 6.77 -16.52 12.48
N GLU A 304 6.69 -15.48 11.66
CA GLU A 304 6.01 -15.54 10.36
C GLU A 304 6.66 -16.54 9.39
N ILE A 305 7.99 -16.65 9.41
CA ILE A 305 8.71 -17.66 8.62
C ILE A 305 8.34 -19.07 9.10
N LYS A 306 8.30 -19.32 10.43
CA LYS A 306 7.89 -20.61 10.97
C LYS A 306 6.45 -20.97 10.58
N GLU A 307 5.53 -20.01 10.67
CA GLU A 307 4.14 -20.21 10.24
C GLU A 307 4.04 -20.52 8.75
N MET A 308 4.83 -19.81 7.92
CA MET A 308 4.91 -20.05 6.47
C MET A 308 5.46 -21.44 6.15
N LEU A 309 6.54 -21.85 6.81
CA LEU A 309 7.12 -23.18 6.63
C LEU A 309 6.15 -24.29 7.05
N ALA A 310 5.43 -24.09 8.16
CA ALA A 310 4.37 -24.99 8.60
C ALA A 310 3.23 -25.09 7.58
N TYR A 311 2.81 -23.95 7.01
CA TYR A 311 1.80 -23.94 5.95
C TYR A 311 2.21 -24.75 4.73
N TYR A 312 3.50 -24.68 4.33
CA TYR A 312 4.03 -25.42 3.19
C TYR A 312 4.57 -26.82 3.53
N GLU A 313 4.53 -27.25 4.81
CA GLU A 313 5.05 -28.54 5.28
C GLU A 313 6.57 -28.69 5.13
N TYR A 314 7.29 -27.59 5.39
CA TYR A 314 8.76 -27.56 5.39
C TYR A 314 9.33 -27.28 6.80
N GLU A 315 8.63 -27.66 7.85
CA GLU A 315 9.02 -27.39 9.26
C GLU A 315 10.42 -27.93 9.59
N ASP A 316 10.82 -29.04 9.00
CA ASP A 316 12.12 -29.69 9.25
C ASP A 316 13.32 -28.96 8.59
N LYS A 317 13.08 -27.87 7.86
CA LYS A 317 14.11 -27.14 7.11
C LYS A 317 14.49 -25.80 7.73
N TYR A 318 14.01 -25.52 8.95
CA TYR A 318 14.32 -24.26 9.67
C TYR A 318 15.34 -24.49 10.80
#